data_f914f939b7faf30ddb69ab72ca7cedf7
#
_entry.id   f914f939b7faf30ddb69ab72ca7cedf7
#
_cell.length_a   1.000
_cell.length_b   1.000
_cell.length_c   1.000
_cell.angle_alpha   90.00
_cell.angle_beta   90.00
_cell.angle_gamma   90.00
#
_symmetry.space_group_name_H-M   'P 1'
#
loop_
_entity.id
_entity.type
_entity.pdbx_description
1 polymer ?
#
loop_
_entity_poly.entity_id
_entity_poly.type
_entity_poly.pdbx_seq_one_letter_code
_entity_poly.pdbx_strand_id
1 'polypeptide(L)'
;MKSYRQELWFEVPTRRAFVNITPQVEACLRESGVREGLCLVNAMHITASVFVNDDESGLHQDYEKWLEKLAPHEPVSAYRHNRTGEDNGDAHLKRQVMGREVVVAVTDGRLDFGPWEQIFYGEFDGRRRKRVLVKIVGE
;
A
#
# COMPACT_ATOMS: atom_id res chain seq x y z
N MET A 1 -21.00 11.69 14.25
CA MET A 1 -19.84 11.02 13.66
C MET A 1 -20.21 10.39 12.32
N LYS A 2 -19.38 10.60 11.31
CA LYS A 2 -19.53 9.96 10.00
C LYS A 2 -18.63 8.76 9.92
N SER A 3 -19.04 7.77 9.11
CA SER A 3 -18.25 6.58 8.81
C SER A 3 -18.38 6.29 7.30
N TYR A 4 -17.27 6.20 6.63
CA TYR A 4 -17.20 5.99 5.19
C TYR A 4 -16.31 4.79 4.90
N ARG A 5 -16.70 3.98 3.90
CA ARG A 5 -15.94 2.81 3.50
C ARG A 5 -15.93 2.71 1.97
N GLN A 6 -14.76 2.52 1.39
CA GLN A 6 -14.59 2.32 -0.04
C GLN A 6 -13.51 1.28 -0.29
N GLU A 7 -13.67 0.49 -1.34
CA GLU A 7 -12.64 -0.43 -1.83
C GLU A 7 -12.06 0.13 -3.12
N LEU A 8 -10.73 0.18 -3.17
CA LEU A 8 -9.99 0.50 -4.40
C LEU A 8 -9.40 -0.80 -4.92
N TRP A 9 -9.59 -1.07 -6.21
CA TRP A 9 -9.12 -2.31 -6.83
C TRP A 9 -7.95 -2.03 -7.76
N PHE A 10 -6.93 -2.87 -7.67
CA PHE A 10 -5.72 -2.76 -8.47
C PHE A 10 -5.38 -4.11 -9.09
N GLU A 11 -4.96 -4.07 -10.35
CA GLU A 11 -4.40 -5.23 -11.03
C GLU A 11 -3.11 -4.78 -11.72
N VAL A 12 -1.98 -5.02 -11.05
CA VAL A 12 -0.67 -4.60 -11.54
C VAL A 12 -0.14 -5.66 -12.51
N PRO A 13 0.21 -5.28 -13.74
CA PRO A 13 0.63 -6.26 -14.76
C PRO A 13 2.01 -6.84 -14.54
N THR A 14 2.83 -6.20 -13.71
CA THR A 14 4.18 -6.68 -13.36
C THR A 14 4.16 -7.32 -11.98
N ARG A 15 5.21 -8.08 -11.66
CA ARG A 15 5.31 -8.72 -10.33
C ARG A 15 5.37 -7.69 -9.22
N ARG A 16 6.11 -6.60 -9.41
CA ARG A 16 6.29 -5.56 -8.38
C ARG A 16 6.06 -4.18 -8.96
N ALA A 17 5.48 -3.30 -8.17
CA ALA A 17 5.31 -1.89 -8.51
C ALA A 17 4.99 -1.08 -7.25
N PHE A 18 5.28 0.21 -7.32
CA PHE A 18 4.84 1.20 -6.34
C PHE A 18 3.90 2.18 -7.04
N VAL A 19 2.67 2.25 -6.58
CA VAL A 19 1.63 3.07 -7.22
C VAL A 19 1.20 4.16 -6.26
N ASN A 20 1.33 5.42 -6.66
CA ASN A 20 0.83 6.55 -5.88
C ASN A 20 -0.69 6.55 -5.93
N ILE A 21 -1.34 6.32 -4.81
CA ILE A 21 -2.81 6.26 -4.69
C ILE A 21 -3.38 7.46 -3.95
N THR A 22 -2.58 8.46 -3.66
CA THR A 22 -3.02 9.68 -2.97
C THR A 22 -4.26 10.30 -3.63
N PRO A 23 -4.31 10.46 -4.97
CA PRO A 23 -5.50 11.04 -5.60
C PRO A 23 -6.79 10.26 -5.34
N GLN A 24 -6.72 8.93 -5.35
CA GLN A 24 -7.88 8.08 -5.08
C GLN A 24 -8.35 8.21 -3.63
N VAL A 25 -7.39 8.29 -2.68
CA VAL A 25 -7.71 8.45 -1.27
C VAL A 25 -8.30 9.84 -1.02
N GLU A 26 -7.75 10.88 -1.65
CA GLU A 26 -8.30 12.24 -1.56
C GLU A 26 -9.74 12.29 -2.10
N ALA A 27 -10.03 11.57 -3.18
CA ALA A 27 -11.39 11.47 -3.70
C ALA A 27 -12.34 10.82 -2.69
N CYS A 28 -11.88 9.75 -2.02
CA CYS A 28 -12.66 9.11 -0.95
C CYS A 28 -12.94 10.09 0.20
N LEU A 29 -11.94 10.87 0.58
CA LEU A 29 -12.11 11.86 1.65
C LEU A 29 -13.16 12.91 1.28
N ARG A 30 -13.10 13.44 0.06
CA ARG A 30 -14.10 14.40 -0.41
C ARG A 30 -15.50 13.80 -0.37
N GLU A 31 -15.64 12.57 -0.84
CA GLU A 31 -16.93 11.87 -0.85
C GLU A 31 -17.45 11.62 0.57
N SER A 32 -16.56 11.35 1.51
CA SER A 32 -16.93 11.08 2.91
C SER A 32 -17.53 12.29 3.62
N GLY A 33 -17.15 13.48 3.21
CA GLY A 33 -17.54 14.72 3.87
C GLY A 33 -16.91 14.93 5.25
N VAL A 34 -15.98 14.08 5.65
CA VAL A 34 -15.29 14.22 6.96
C VAL A 34 -14.30 15.39 6.90
N ARG A 35 -14.36 16.24 7.89
CA ARG A 35 -13.47 17.39 8.01
C ARG A 35 -12.44 17.22 9.12
N GLU A 36 -12.77 16.49 10.17
CA GLU A 36 -11.88 16.20 11.30
C GLU A 36 -12.02 14.72 11.65
N GLY A 37 -10.94 13.98 11.58
CA GLY A 37 -10.99 12.56 11.86
C GLY A 37 -9.74 11.81 11.45
N LEU A 38 -9.94 10.54 11.11
CA LEU A 38 -8.86 9.61 10.72
C LEU A 38 -9.22 8.91 9.42
N CYS A 39 -8.22 8.76 8.56
CA CYS A 39 -8.34 8.01 7.31
C CYS A 39 -7.41 6.80 7.37
N LEU A 40 -8.00 5.61 7.43
CA LEU A 40 -7.27 4.35 7.35
C LEU A 40 -7.19 3.93 5.88
N VAL A 41 -6.00 3.57 5.42
CA VAL A 41 -5.77 3.02 4.08
C VAL A 41 -5.03 1.70 4.25
N ASN A 42 -5.65 0.60 3.85
CA ASN A 42 -5.27 -0.74 4.27
C ASN A 42 -5.21 -1.70 3.09
N ALA A 43 -4.02 -2.28 2.84
CA ALA A 43 -3.88 -3.35 1.84
C ALA A 43 -4.55 -4.61 2.36
N MET A 44 -5.51 -5.14 1.59
CA MET A 44 -6.32 -6.30 1.96
C MET A 44 -5.80 -7.59 1.33
N HIS A 45 -4.52 -7.66 1.05
CA HIS A 45 -3.88 -8.85 0.50
C HIS A 45 -2.50 -9.04 1.16
N ILE A 46 -2.18 -10.28 1.48
CA ILE A 46 -0.98 -10.64 2.23
C ILE A 46 0.34 -10.49 1.46
N THR A 47 0.28 -10.15 0.18
CA THR A 47 1.46 -9.89 -0.67
C THR A 47 1.49 -8.45 -1.21
N ALA A 48 0.68 -7.57 -0.63
CA ALA A 48 0.65 -6.16 -0.99
C ALA A 48 0.78 -5.29 0.27
N SER A 49 1.07 -4.03 0.09
CA SER A 49 1.29 -3.10 1.20
C SER A 49 0.72 -1.72 0.89
N VAL A 50 0.51 -0.93 1.95
CA VAL A 50 0.26 0.51 1.84
C VAL A 50 1.27 1.19 2.75
N PHE A 51 1.95 2.22 2.21
CA PHE A 51 2.93 2.97 2.97
C PHE A 51 2.91 4.45 2.56
N VAL A 52 3.53 5.30 3.36
CA VAL A 52 3.60 6.75 3.12
C VAL A 52 5.06 7.15 3.03
N ASN A 53 5.43 7.79 1.93
CA ASN A 53 6.75 8.38 1.75
C ASN A 53 6.74 9.31 0.51
N ASP A 54 7.91 9.78 0.11
CA ASP A 54 8.07 10.67 -1.02
C ASP A 54 7.84 9.95 -2.36
N ASP A 55 7.25 10.66 -3.31
CA ASP A 55 7.09 10.19 -4.69
C ASP A 55 8.26 10.67 -5.53
N GLU A 56 9.38 9.94 -5.42
CA GLU A 56 10.62 10.27 -6.13
C GLU A 56 11.22 8.98 -6.71
N SER A 57 11.50 9.00 -8.01
CA SER A 57 11.89 7.80 -8.76
C SER A 57 13.17 7.13 -8.25
N GLY A 58 14.15 7.91 -7.83
CA GLY A 58 15.40 7.38 -7.25
C GLY A 58 15.15 6.63 -5.96
N LEU A 59 14.29 7.18 -5.10
CA LEU A 59 13.89 6.52 -3.86
C LEU A 59 13.16 5.20 -4.14
N HIS A 60 12.28 5.18 -5.15
CA HIS A 60 11.58 3.94 -5.52
C HIS A 60 12.54 2.88 -6.04
N GLN A 61 13.57 3.27 -6.78
CA GLN A 61 14.63 2.36 -7.20
C GLN A 61 15.42 1.83 -6.01
N ASP A 62 15.67 2.68 -5.02
CA ASP A 62 16.34 2.29 -3.78
C ASP A 62 15.50 1.28 -3.00
N TYR A 63 14.16 1.47 -2.90
CA TYR A 63 13.27 0.48 -2.30
C TYR A 63 13.38 -0.87 -3.00
N GLU A 64 13.36 -0.87 -4.32
CA GLU A 64 13.44 -2.11 -5.11
C GLU A 64 14.73 -2.87 -4.80
N LYS A 65 15.86 -2.19 -4.78
CA LYS A 65 17.16 -2.81 -4.45
C LYS A 65 17.19 -3.30 -3.02
N TRP A 66 16.72 -2.48 -2.10
CA TRP A 66 16.72 -2.81 -0.67
C TRP A 66 15.85 -4.03 -0.38
N LEU A 67 14.65 -4.08 -0.95
CA LEU A 67 13.72 -5.19 -0.76
C LEU A 67 14.27 -6.48 -1.38
N GLU A 68 14.88 -6.40 -2.56
CA GLU A 68 15.52 -7.57 -3.18
C GLU A 68 16.74 -8.06 -2.39
N LYS A 69 17.42 -7.16 -1.69
CA LYS A 69 18.53 -7.54 -0.80
C LYS A 69 18.01 -8.25 0.46
N LEU A 70 16.92 -7.77 1.04
CA LEU A 70 16.33 -8.34 2.26
C LEU A 70 15.60 -9.66 1.98
N ALA A 71 14.87 -9.72 0.88
CA ALA A 71 14.04 -10.87 0.52
C ALA A 71 14.06 -11.04 -1.00
N PRO A 72 15.16 -11.58 -1.56
CA PRO A 72 15.27 -11.76 -3.00
C PRO A 72 14.23 -12.73 -3.53
N HIS A 73 13.66 -12.43 -4.69
CA HIS A 73 12.69 -13.32 -5.32
C HIS A 73 13.34 -14.66 -5.74
N GLU A 74 14.57 -14.58 -6.27
CA GLU A 74 15.32 -15.76 -6.70
C GLU A 74 16.44 -16.07 -5.71
N PRO A 75 16.73 -17.35 -5.44
CA PRO A 75 16.02 -18.53 -5.96
C PRO A 75 14.74 -18.79 -5.16
N VAL A 76 13.66 -19.15 -5.85
CA VAL A 76 12.37 -19.42 -5.20
C VAL A 76 12.45 -20.57 -4.19
N SER A 77 13.39 -21.49 -4.41
CA SER A 77 13.63 -22.63 -3.51
C SER A 77 14.21 -22.24 -2.16
N ALA A 78 14.66 -20.99 -1.99
CA ALA A 78 15.21 -20.51 -0.72
C ALA A 78 14.12 -20.36 0.36
N TYR A 79 12.86 -20.34 -0.03
CA TYR A 79 11.74 -20.09 0.90
C TYR A 79 10.94 -21.36 1.16
N ARG A 80 10.76 -21.68 2.44
CA ARG A 80 9.94 -22.83 2.84
C ARG A 80 8.48 -22.67 2.42
N HIS A 81 7.99 -21.43 2.35
CA HIS A 81 6.65 -21.13 1.86
C HIS A 81 6.43 -21.65 0.44
N ASN A 82 7.48 -21.68 -0.38
CA ASN A 82 7.41 -22.08 -1.77
C ASN A 82 7.49 -23.61 -2.00
N ARG A 83 7.64 -24.42 -0.92
CA ARG A 83 7.82 -25.87 -1.03
C ARG A 83 6.65 -26.59 -1.66
N THR A 84 5.46 -26.00 -1.68
CA THR A 84 4.25 -26.59 -2.23
C THR A 84 3.90 -26.07 -3.62
N GLY A 85 4.89 -25.47 -4.32
CA GLY A 85 4.69 -24.95 -5.67
C GLY A 85 4.43 -23.45 -5.74
N GLU A 86 4.39 -22.75 -4.62
CA GLU A 86 4.29 -21.30 -4.59
C GLU A 86 5.60 -20.64 -5.04
N ASP A 87 5.52 -19.38 -5.48
CA ASP A 87 6.70 -18.61 -5.89
C ASP A 87 6.77 -17.24 -5.23
N ASN A 88 6.00 -17.00 -4.16
CA ASN A 88 5.76 -15.68 -3.60
C ASN A 88 6.16 -15.54 -2.13
N GLY A 89 7.04 -16.40 -1.62
CA GLY A 89 7.52 -16.29 -0.24
C GLY A 89 8.17 -14.94 0.03
N ASP A 90 8.94 -14.43 -0.93
CA ASP A 90 9.56 -13.10 -0.83
C ASP A 90 8.52 -11.97 -0.74
N ALA A 91 7.40 -12.11 -1.46
CA ALA A 91 6.34 -11.10 -1.47
C ALA A 91 5.70 -10.94 -0.09
N HIS A 92 5.50 -12.04 0.64
CA HIS A 92 4.99 -11.99 2.01
C HIS A 92 5.95 -11.25 2.93
N LEU A 93 7.26 -11.46 2.76
CA LEU A 93 8.28 -10.81 3.58
C LEU A 93 8.39 -9.33 3.24
N LYS A 94 8.32 -8.97 1.96
CA LYS A 94 8.32 -7.58 1.52
C LYS A 94 7.13 -6.83 2.09
N ARG A 95 5.93 -7.43 2.01
CA ARG A 95 4.73 -6.87 2.61
C ARG A 95 4.90 -6.68 4.12
N GLN A 96 5.49 -7.65 4.81
CA GLN A 96 5.71 -7.57 6.25
C GLN A 96 6.61 -6.38 6.63
N VAL A 97 7.64 -6.11 5.83
CA VAL A 97 8.57 -5.00 6.04
C VAL A 97 7.92 -3.65 5.71
N MET A 98 7.22 -3.58 4.59
CA MET A 98 6.63 -2.31 4.12
C MET A 98 5.34 -1.93 4.84
N GLY A 99 4.66 -2.91 5.41
CA GLY A 99 3.49 -2.67 6.25
C GLY A 99 2.16 -2.92 5.55
N ARG A 100 1.14 -3.11 6.37
CA ARG A 100 -0.23 -3.44 5.95
C ARG A 100 -1.07 -2.19 5.68
N GLU A 101 -0.95 -1.16 6.53
CA GLU A 101 -1.83 0.00 6.50
C GLU A 101 -1.13 1.26 6.98
N VAL A 102 -1.74 2.37 6.66
CA VAL A 102 -1.40 3.67 7.23
C VAL A 102 -2.66 4.33 7.77
N VAL A 103 -2.49 5.19 8.76
CA VAL A 103 -3.53 6.07 9.25
C VAL A 103 -3.04 7.49 9.06
N VAL A 104 -3.82 8.29 8.33
CA VAL A 104 -3.53 9.70 8.09
C VAL A 104 -4.60 10.53 8.78
N ALA A 105 -4.19 11.52 9.54
CA ALA A 105 -5.12 12.45 10.17
C ALA A 105 -5.86 13.23 9.09
N VAL A 106 -7.13 13.55 9.35
CA VAL A 106 -7.92 14.45 8.52
C VAL A 106 -8.11 15.74 9.33
N THR A 107 -7.61 16.83 8.78
CA THR A 107 -7.68 18.14 9.43
C THR A 107 -8.22 19.16 8.42
N ASP A 108 -9.27 19.85 8.80
CA ASP A 108 -9.89 20.87 7.97
C ASP A 108 -10.26 20.36 6.55
N GLY A 109 -10.73 19.12 6.49
CA GLY A 109 -11.18 18.49 5.25
C GLY A 109 -10.07 18.01 4.34
N ARG A 110 -8.85 17.90 4.83
CA ARG A 110 -7.67 17.50 4.04
C ARG A 110 -6.91 16.39 4.75
N LEU A 111 -6.22 15.56 3.98
CA LEU A 111 -5.22 14.65 4.53
C LEU A 111 -4.07 15.48 5.09
N ASP A 112 -3.80 15.30 6.37
CA ASP A 112 -2.81 16.10 7.10
C ASP A 112 -1.43 15.46 6.95
N PHE A 113 -0.77 15.81 5.85
CA PHE A 113 0.53 15.27 5.49
C PHE A 113 1.68 16.15 5.99
N GLY A 114 2.78 15.51 6.36
CA GLY A 114 4.07 16.16 6.41
C GLY A 114 4.58 16.48 5.00
N PRO A 115 5.67 17.27 4.89
CA PRO A 115 6.24 17.60 3.58
C PRO A 115 6.57 16.33 2.77
N TRP A 116 6.20 16.34 1.49
CA TRP A 116 6.51 15.28 0.51
C TRP A 116 5.84 13.93 0.78
N GLU A 117 4.99 13.80 1.80
CA GLU A 117 4.29 12.54 2.04
C GLU A 117 3.22 12.29 0.98
N GLN A 118 3.25 11.08 0.43
CA GLN A 118 2.24 10.56 -0.49
C GLN A 118 1.91 9.13 -0.08
N ILE A 119 0.70 8.68 -0.37
CA ILE A 119 0.26 7.31 -0.05
C ILE A 119 0.53 6.41 -1.25
N PHE A 120 1.19 5.29 -1.00
CA PHE A 120 1.53 4.30 -2.02
C PHE A 120 0.89 2.96 -1.76
N TYR A 121 0.49 2.32 -2.85
CA TYR A 121 0.20 0.91 -2.89
C TYR A 121 1.44 0.18 -3.38
N GLY A 122 1.95 -0.75 -2.58
CA GLY A 122 3.09 -1.60 -2.95
C GLY A 122 2.62 -2.98 -3.38
N GLU A 123 2.96 -3.37 -4.61
CA GLU A 123 2.64 -4.68 -5.15
C GLU A 123 3.89 -5.54 -5.16
N PHE A 124 3.80 -6.75 -4.59
CA PHE A 124 4.96 -7.66 -4.55
C PHE A 124 4.69 -9.02 -5.20
N ASP A 125 3.44 -9.28 -5.59
CA ASP A 125 3.03 -10.53 -6.27
C ASP A 125 1.90 -10.18 -7.25
N GLY A 126 2.21 -9.42 -8.27
CA GLY A 126 1.28 -8.88 -9.24
C GLY A 126 0.59 -9.90 -10.13
N ARG A 127 -0.13 -9.39 -11.14
CA ARG A 127 -0.92 -10.18 -12.09
C ARG A 127 -2.15 -10.82 -11.49
N ARG A 128 -2.61 -10.30 -10.36
CA ARG A 128 -3.87 -10.71 -9.73
C ARG A 128 -4.57 -9.48 -9.18
N ARG A 129 -5.87 -9.53 -9.15
CA ARG A 129 -6.69 -8.42 -8.68
C ARG A 129 -6.67 -8.37 -7.16
N LYS A 130 -6.34 -7.21 -6.60
CA LYS A 130 -6.26 -6.99 -5.15
C LYS A 130 -6.94 -5.71 -4.78
N ARG A 131 -7.37 -5.60 -3.53
CA ARG A 131 -8.09 -4.42 -3.05
C ARG A 131 -7.36 -3.72 -1.92
N VAL A 132 -7.60 -2.42 -1.85
CA VAL A 132 -7.21 -1.54 -0.75
C VAL A 132 -8.48 -1.01 -0.12
N LEU A 133 -8.60 -1.16 1.18
CA LEU A 133 -9.74 -0.64 1.94
C LEU A 133 -9.41 0.77 2.40
N VAL A 134 -10.30 1.72 2.11
CA VAL A 134 -10.27 3.06 2.67
C VAL A 134 -11.41 3.18 3.66
N LYS A 135 -11.09 3.49 4.92
CA LYS A 135 -12.07 3.70 5.98
C LYS A 135 -11.82 5.05 6.62
N ILE A 136 -12.84 5.91 6.61
CA ILE A 136 -12.71 7.27 7.14
C ILE A 136 -13.77 7.47 8.20
N VAL A 137 -13.36 7.91 9.38
CA VAL A 137 -14.26 8.20 10.49
C VAL A 137 -13.97 9.58 11.05
N GLY A 138 -15.01 10.29 11.45
CA GLY A 138 -14.86 11.62 12.03
C GLY A 138 -16.11 12.46 11.90
N GLU A 139 -15.92 13.75 12.09
CA GLU A 139 -17.01 14.73 12.02
C GLU A 139 -17.02 15.51 10.70
#